data_e815fc47d789f514e97418d94470bac1
#
_entry.id   e815fc47d789f514e97418d94470bac1
#
_cell.length_a   1.000
_cell.length_b   1.000
_cell.length_c   1.000
_cell.angle_alpha   90.00
_cell.angle_beta   90.00
_cell.angle_gamma   90.00
#
_symmetry.space_group_name_H-M   'P 1'
#
loop_
_entity.id
_entity.type
_entity.pdbx_description
1 polymer ?
#
loop_
_entity_poly.entity_id
_entity_poly.type
_entity_poly.pdbx_seq_one_letter_code
_entity_poly.pdbx_strand_id
1 'polypeptide(L)'
;LSAAMSQVFGIQNSKIITIVVLLLIAAVYTSTVMLGMDAVSKLAAICTYLFFALLGYFLFFGGETVYILETGFSALGNLVQNFIGMSTWLDPLRETSFPQKWTIYYWSYWMVWCVATPFFIGSISKGRTVKNTVLGGYAWGIAGTFTAFIILGNYGLAQQLKHGVDITGILSNNADYAGAILKIFETMPLANIGLLLLAVTMIAFYATTFDALTLVVSAYSYKELEHTHGSDKRVRMFWSLVFILFPIALIFSENSMYNLQSV
;
A
#
# COMPACT_ATOMS: atom_id res chain seq x y z
N LEU A 1 9.02 0.26 6.12
CA LEU A 1 9.32 -1.14 6.39
C LEU A 1 10.70 -1.31 7.05
N SER A 2 11.80 -0.78 6.47
CA SER A 2 13.15 -0.88 7.06
C SER A 2 13.19 -0.29 8.48
N ALA A 3 12.55 0.86 8.71
CA ALA A 3 12.46 1.47 10.04
C ALA A 3 11.71 0.59 11.05
N ALA A 4 10.59 -0.03 10.65
CA ALA A 4 9.85 -0.96 11.51
C ALA A 4 10.69 -2.21 11.85
N MET A 5 11.38 -2.78 10.88
CA MET A 5 12.29 -3.91 11.10
C MET A 5 13.45 -3.52 12.02
N SER A 6 14.05 -2.34 11.81
CA SER A 6 15.13 -1.83 12.66
C SER A 6 14.70 -1.69 14.12
N GLN A 7 13.49 -1.20 14.36
CA GLN A 7 12.96 -1.05 15.71
C GLN A 7 12.67 -2.40 16.37
N VAL A 8 12.08 -3.35 15.64
CA VAL A 8 11.77 -4.70 16.18
C VAL A 8 13.05 -5.45 16.56
N PHE A 9 14.10 -5.35 15.74
CA PHE A 9 15.35 -6.08 15.99
C PHE A 9 16.39 -5.26 16.77
N GLY A 10 16.11 -4.00 17.11
CA GLY A 10 17.06 -3.13 17.83
C GLY A 10 18.32 -2.76 17.02
N ILE A 11 18.21 -2.75 15.69
CA ILE A 11 19.31 -2.47 14.77
C ILE A 11 19.16 -1.05 14.20
N GLN A 12 20.25 -0.31 14.04
CA GLN A 12 20.18 1.02 13.42
C GLN A 12 19.71 0.93 11.97
N ASN A 13 18.73 1.78 11.60
CA ASN A 13 18.25 1.83 10.24
C ASN A 13 19.37 2.27 9.28
N SER A 14 19.64 1.47 8.28
CA SER A 14 20.72 1.68 7.31
C SER A 14 20.30 1.32 5.89
N LYS A 15 21.05 1.84 4.89
CA LYS A 15 20.85 1.46 3.48
C LYS A 15 20.96 -0.06 3.29
N ILE A 16 21.80 -0.74 4.07
CA ILE A 16 22.00 -2.20 4.00
C ILE A 16 20.71 -2.93 4.40
N ILE A 17 20.06 -2.53 5.50
CA ILE A 17 18.78 -3.12 5.95
C ILE A 17 17.72 -2.93 4.89
N THR A 18 17.65 -1.75 4.27
CA THR A 18 16.70 -1.48 3.20
C THR A 18 16.92 -2.40 2.00
N ILE A 19 18.16 -2.63 1.60
CA ILE A 19 18.50 -3.56 0.52
C ILE A 19 18.14 -5.00 0.90
N VAL A 20 18.47 -5.44 2.11
CA VAL A 20 18.10 -6.79 2.58
C VAL A 20 16.59 -7.00 2.56
N VAL A 21 15.84 -6.02 3.01
CA VAL A 21 14.35 -6.06 2.97
C VAL A 21 13.84 -6.13 1.54
N LEU A 22 14.40 -5.35 0.61
CA LEU A 22 14.04 -5.41 -0.81
C LEU A 22 14.36 -6.77 -1.43
N LEU A 23 15.51 -7.35 -1.11
CA LEU A 23 15.87 -8.69 -1.57
C LEU A 23 14.94 -9.76 -1.02
N LEU A 24 14.49 -9.63 0.23
CA LEU A 24 13.50 -10.51 0.83
C LEU A 24 12.16 -10.42 0.09
N ILE A 25 11.67 -9.21 -0.18
CA ILE A 25 10.46 -8.99 -0.98
C ILE A 25 10.64 -9.61 -2.37
N ALA A 26 11.79 -9.39 -3.01
CA ALA A 26 12.10 -9.97 -4.31
C ALA A 26 12.08 -11.50 -4.31
N ALA A 27 12.64 -12.12 -3.28
CA ALA A 27 12.61 -13.58 -3.13
C ALA A 27 11.17 -14.10 -3.00
N VAL A 28 10.32 -13.41 -2.25
CA VAL A 28 8.90 -13.79 -2.08
C VAL A 28 8.16 -13.71 -3.41
N TYR A 29 8.14 -12.54 -4.08
CA TYR A 29 7.36 -12.39 -5.31
C TYR A 29 7.93 -13.19 -6.48
N THR A 30 9.25 -13.32 -6.60
CA THR A 30 9.85 -14.17 -7.63
C THR A 30 9.42 -15.62 -7.45
N SER A 31 9.45 -16.12 -6.21
CA SER A 31 9.01 -17.49 -5.91
C SER A 31 7.54 -17.70 -6.25
N THR A 32 6.65 -16.78 -5.88
CA THR A 32 5.21 -16.89 -6.17
C THR A 32 4.92 -16.85 -7.67
N VAL A 33 5.56 -15.95 -8.41
CA VAL A 33 5.40 -15.87 -9.88
C VAL A 33 5.91 -17.13 -10.58
N MET A 34 7.00 -17.73 -10.07
CA MET A 34 7.54 -18.99 -10.63
C MET A 34 6.65 -20.20 -10.35
N LEU A 35 5.98 -20.21 -9.19
CA LEU A 35 5.02 -21.26 -8.83
C LEU A 35 3.69 -21.15 -9.59
N GLY A 36 3.36 -19.98 -10.11
CA GLY A 36 2.20 -19.75 -10.98
C GLY A 36 1.00 -19.09 -10.28
N MET A 37 -0.11 -18.99 -11.00
CA MET A 37 -1.31 -18.24 -10.58
C MET A 37 -1.91 -18.71 -9.26
N ASP A 38 -1.82 -19.98 -8.93
CA ASP A 38 -2.35 -20.51 -7.65
C ASP A 38 -1.56 -19.96 -6.47
N ALA A 39 -0.25 -19.82 -6.60
CA ALA A 39 0.59 -19.23 -5.55
C ALA A 39 0.34 -17.74 -5.41
N VAL A 40 0.21 -17.00 -6.50
CA VAL A 40 -0.17 -15.58 -6.50
C VAL A 40 -1.52 -15.37 -5.82
N SER A 41 -2.52 -16.20 -6.13
CA SER A 41 -3.85 -16.15 -5.50
C SER A 41 -3.79 -16.44 -4.00
N LYS A 42 -2.98 -17.41 -3.56
CA LYS A 42 -2.78 -17.71 -2.14
C LYS A 42 -2.10 -16.57 -1.41
N LEU A 43 -1.07 -15.96 -2.01
CA LEU A 43 -0.40 -14.80 -1.43
C LEU A 43 -1.38 -13.62 -1.27
N ALA A 44 -2.22 -13.36 -2.28
CA ALA A 44 -3.26 -12.33 -2.21
C ALA A 44 -4.28 -12.60 -1.08
N ALA A 45 -4.68 -13.85 -0.86
CA ALA A 45 -5.53 -14.23 0.26
C ALA A 45 -4.84 -13.99 1.61
N ILE A 46 -3.57 -14.37 1.73
CA ILE A 46 -2.77 -14.09 2.95
C ILE A 46 -2.70 -12.58 3.21
N CYS A 47 -2.46 -11.75 2.19
CA CYS A 47 -2.47 -10.30 2.33
C CYS A 47 -3.79 -9.79 2.90
N THR A 48 -4.91 -10.31 2.41
CA THR A 48 -6.24 -9.92 2.89
C THR A 48 -6.42 -10.27 4.37
N TYR A 49 -6.01 -11.46 4.80
CA TYR A 49 -6.07 -11.84 6.21
C TYR A 49 -5.15 -11.00 7.09
N LEU A 50 -3.92 -10.73 6.65
CA LEU A 50 -2.99 -9.87 7.35
C LEU A 50 -3.51 -8.44 7.49
N PHE A 51 -4.13 -7.91 6.43
CA PHE A 51 -4.76 -6.60 6.44
C PHE A 51 -5.86 -6.52 7.51
N PHE A 52 -6.80 -7.47 7.53
CA PHE A 52 -7.85 -7.48 8.54
C PHE A 52 -7.32 -7.77 9.95
N ALA A 53 -6.27 -8.57 10.09
CA ALA A 53 -5.60 -8.79 11.38
C ALA A 53 -4.98 -7.49 11.90
N LEU A 54 -4.33 -6.70 11.03
CA LEU A 54 -3.77 -5.40 11.40
C LEU A 54 -4.87 -4.41 11.80
N LEU A 55 -5.95 -4.32 11.03
CA LEU A 55 -7.09 -3.47 11.37
C LEU A 55 -7.75 -3.89 12.68
N GLY A 56 -7.94 -5.19 12.89
CA GLY A 56 -8.47 -5.74 14.14
C GLY A 56 -7.56 -5.44 15.33
N TYR A 57 -6.25 -5.51 15.15
CA TYR A 57 -5.29 -5.17 16.18
C TYR A 57 -5.47 -3.71 16.65
N PHE A 58 -5.58 -2.74 15.73
CA PHE A 58 -5.83 -1.35 16.11
C PHE A 58 -7.22 -1.12 16.71
N LEU A 59 -8.25 -1.73 16.14
CA LEU A 59 -9.63 -1.52 16.56
C LEU A 59 -9.90 -2.08 17.96
N PHE A 60 -9.41 -3.29 18.25
CA PHE A 60 -9.75 -3.98 19.52
C PHE A 60 -8.74 -3.75 20.63
N PHE A 61 -7.46 -3.57 20.30
CA PHE A 61 -6.41 -3.43 21.30
C PHE A 61 -5.95 -1.99 21.51
N GLY A 62 -6.32 -1.06 20.62
CA GLY A 62 -5.92 0.35 20.72
C GLY A 62 -6.61 1.16 21.83
N GLY A 63 -7.68 0.63 22.43
CA GLY A 63 -8.43 1.32 23.50
C GLY A 63 -9.35 2.45 23.04
N GLU A 64 -9.34 2.82 21.76
CA GLU A 64 -10.09 3.95 21.20
C GLU A 64 -11.22 3.52 20.26
N THR A 65 -11.75 2.30 20.41
CA THR A 65 -12.77 1.71 19.52
C THR A 65 -13.99 2.60 19.33
N VAL A 66 -14.52 3.17 20.43
CA VAL A 66 -15.72 4.04 20.38
C VAL A 66 -15.41 5.30 19.58
N TYR A 67 -14.30 5.97 19.87
CA TYR A 67 -13.87 7.17 19.15
C TYR A 67 -13.67 6.91 17.65
N ILE A 68 -13.02 5.78 17.31
CA ILE A 68 -12.79 5.37 15.92
C ILE A 68 -14.11 5.22 15.16
N LEU A 69 -15.09 4.54 15.76
CA LEU A 69 -16.38 4.29 15.13
C LEU A 69 -17.21 5.55 15.01
N GLU A 70 -17.36 6.33 16.08
CA GLU A 70 -18.15 7.56 16.08
C GLU A 70 -17.59 8.59 15.09
N THR A 71 -16.27 8.82 15.11
CA THR A 71 -15.61 9.73 14.16
C THR A 71 -15.69 9.20 12.73
N GLY A 72 -15.55 7.90 12.55
CA GLY A 72 -15.64 7.25 11.25
C GLY A 72 -17.04 7.39 10.63
N PHE A 73 -18.10 7.13 11.37
CA PHE A 73 -19.48 7.32 10.87
C PHE A 73 -19.77 8.80 10.58
N SER A 74 -19.33 9.71 11.45
CA SER A 74 -19.45 11.16 11.22
C SER A 74 -18.72 11.61 9.96
N ALA A 75 -17.50 11.08 9.74
CA ALA A 75 -16.70 11.37 8.54
C ALA A 75 -17.39 10.85 7.26
N LEU A 76 -17.97 9.65 7.29
CA LEU A 76 -18.74 9.11 6.15
C LEU A 76 -19.96 9.98 5.83
N GLY A 77 -20.73 10.39 6.85
CA GLY A 77 -21.85 11.31 6.67
C GLY A 77 -21.44 12.64 6.04
N ASN A 78 -20.36 13.24 6.55
CA ASN A 78 -19.80 14.47 6.01
C ASN A 78 -19.29 14.32 4.55
N LEU A 79 -18.65 13.20 4.25
CA LEU A 79 -18.17 12.90 2.89
C LEU A 79 -19.33 12.79 1.90
N VAL A 80 -20.39 12.09 2.24
CA VAL A 80 -21.58 11.96 1.38
C VAL A 80 -22.26 13.30 1.18
N GLN A 81 -22.44 14.09 2.25
CA GLN A 81 -23.09 15.39 2.20
C GLN A 81 -22.30 16.41 1.37
N ASN A 82 -20.99 16.43 1.48
CA ASN A 82 -20.11 17.43 0.86
C ASN A 82 -19.30 16.89 -0.32
N PHE A 83 -19.67 15.73 -0.86
CA PHE A 83 -18.90 15.00 -1.86
C PHE A 83 -18.48 15.87 -3.05
N ILE A 84 -19.44 16.60 -3.64
CA ILE A 84 -19.17 17.43 -4.82
C ILE A 84 -18.19 18.57 -4.45
N GLY A 85 -18.46 19.29 -3.36
CA GLY A 85 -17.61 20.39 -2.92
C GLY A 85 -16.17 19.94 -2.62
N MET A 86 -16.01 18.80 -1.93
CA MET A 86 -14.69 18.25 -1.61
C MET A 86 -13.95 17.72 -2.84
N SER A 87 -14.67 17.13 -3.80
CA SER A 87 -14.07 16.56 -5.01
C SER A 87 -13.65 17.62 -6.03
N THR A 88 -14.31 18.77 -6.04
CA THR A 88 -14.04 19.86 -6.99
C THR A 88 -13.19 20.99 -6.42
N TRP A 89 -12.84 20.93 -5.13
CA TRP A 89 -11.98 21.93 -4.50
C TRP A 89 -10.54 21.78 -4.94
N LEU A 90 -9.98 22.85 -5.53
CA LEU A 90 -8.64 22.87 -6.13
C LEU A 90 -7.66 23.80 -5.41
N ASP A 91 -8.06 24.41 -4.30
CA ASP A 91 -7.23 25.36 -3.55
C ASP A 91 -6.58 26.44 -4.45
N PRO A 92 -7.38 27.34 -5.05
CA PRO A 92 -6.88 28.31 -6.04
C PRO A 92 -5.87 29.30 -5.43
N LEU A 93 -5.96 29.59 -4.15
CA LEU A 93 -5.04 30.48 -3.45
C LEU A 93 -3.77 29.77 -2.94
N ARG A 94 -3.69 28.45 -3.10
CA ARG A 94 -2.53 27.64 -2.67
C ARG A 94 -2.24 27.71 -1.18
N GLU A 95 -3.24 27.95 -0.34
CA GLU A 95 -3.08 28.07 1.10
C GLU A 95 -2.58 26.77 1.75
N THR A 96 -3.10 25.64 1.33
CA THR A 96 -2.70 24.32 1.85
C THR A 96 -1.85 23.52 0.85
N SER A 97 -1.99 23.80 -0.43
CA SER A 97 -1.43 23.03 -1.54
C SER A 97 -1.83 21.53 -1.49
N PHE A 98 -2.88 21.19 -0.74
CA PHE A 98 -3.33 19.80 -0.55
C PHE A 98 -3.78 19.14 -1.87
N PRO A 99 -4.65 19.76 -2.70
CA PRO A 99 -5.08 19.14 -3.95
C PRO A 99 -3.91 18.87 -4.90
N GLN A 100 -2.93 19.77 -4.94
CA GLN A 100 -1.76 19.64 -5.81
C GLN A 100 -0.86 18.47 -5.37
N LYS A 101 -0.64 18.34 -4.05
CA LYS A 101 0.23 17.30 -3.49
C LYS A 101 -0.43 15.92 -3.46
N TRP A 102 -1.77 15.87 -3.34
CA TRP A 102 -2.50 14.61 -3.13
C TRP A 102 -3.46 14.29 -4.26
N THR A 103 -4.43 15.17 -4.56
CA THR A 103 -5.47 14.86 -5.55
C THR A 103 -4.88 14.71 -6.95
N ILE A 104 -4.09 15.70 -7.40
CA ILE A 104 -3.45 15.67 -8.73
C ILE A 104 -2.44 14.53 -8.81
N TYR A 105 -1.64 14.35 -7.75
CA TYR A 105 -0.68 13.26 -7.66
C TYR A 105 -1.35 11.88 -7.83
N TYR A 106 -2.43 11.60 -7.09
CA TYR A 106 -3.15 10.34 -7.22
C TYR A 106 -3.80 10.14 -8.58
N TRP A 107 -4.31 11.18 -9.21
CA TRP A 107 -4.81 11.09 -10.59
C TRP A 107 -3.70 10.70 -11.56
N SER A 108 -2.54 11.37 -11.49
CA SER A 108 -1.39 11.05 -12.33
C SER A 108 -0.85 9.65 -12.07
N TYR A 109 -0.76 9.24 -10.82
CA TYR A 109 -0.32 7.90 -10.41
C TYR A 109 -1.22 6.79 -11.00
N TRP A 110 -2.54 6.96 -10.93
CA TRP A 110 -3.49 5.99 -11.48
C TRP A 110 -3.50 5.98 -13.02
N MET A 111 -3.17 7.08 -13.67
CA MET A 111 -3.00 7.13 -15.13
C MET A 111 -1.86 6.23 -15.60
N VAL A 112 -0.77 6.12 -14.84
CA VAL A 112 0.33 5.17 -15.15
C VAL A 112 -0.17 3.73 -15.07
N TRP A 113 -1.04 3.40 -14.13
CA TRP A 113 -1.59 2.06 -13.96
C TRP A 113 -2.64 1.67 -15.01
N CYS A 114 -3.20 2.61 -15.75
CA CYS A 114 -4.26 2.32 -16.73
C CYS A 114 -3.82 1.38 -17.86
N VAL A 115 -2.54 1.24 -18.11
CA VAL A 115 -1.99 0.31 -19.10
C VAL A 115 -1.91 -1.12 -18.55
N ALA A 116 -1.47 -1.28 -17.31
CA ALA A 116 -1.24 -2.61 -16.70
C ALA A 116 -2.50 -3.20 -16.08
N THR A 117 -3.32 -2.39 -15.41
CA THR A 117 -4.48 -2.86 -14.64
C THR A 117 -5.55 -3.55 -15.47
N PRO A 118 -5.97 -3.06 -16.66
CA PRO A 118 -6.99 -3.74 -17.46
C PRO A 118 -6.56 -5.14 -17.91
N PHE A 119 -5.29 -5.33 -18.27
CA PHE A 119 -4.77 -6.63 -18.63
C PHE A 119 -4.80 -7.60 -17.45
N PHE A 120 -4.34 -7.15 -16.30
CA PHE A 120 -4.36 -7.95 -15.07
C PHE A 120 -5.79 -8.33 -14.68
N ILE A 121 -6.70 -7.35 -14.61
CA ILE A 121 -8.12 -7.59 -14.29
C ILE A 121 -8.75 -8.55 -15.30
N GLY A 122 -8.49 -8.36 -16.59
CA GLY A 122 -8.97 -9.26 -17.64
C GLY A 122 -8.52 -10.71 -17.43
N SER A 123 -7.26 -10.91 -17.04
CA SER A 123 -6.71 -12.26 -16.82
C SER A 123 -7.32 -12.99 -15.63
N ILE A 124 -7.65 -12.26 -14.54
CA ILE A 124 -8.22 -12.85 -13.32
C ILE A 124 -9.75 -12.89 -13.30
N SER A 125 -10.42 -12.23 -14.26
CA SER A 125 -11.89 -12.09 -14.30
C SER A 125 -12.57 -13.21 -15.08
N LYS A 126 -11.86 -14.27 -15.47
CA LYS A 126 -12.40 -15.39 -16.24
C LYS A 126 -13.66 -15.96 -15.56
N GLY A 127 -14.76 -16.06 -16.33
CA GLY A 127 -16.04 -16.57 -15.85
C GLY A 127 -16.93 -15.52 -15.16
N ARG A 128 -16.52 -14.26 -15.08
CA ARG A 128 -17.32 -13.15 -14.54
C ARG A 128 -17.83 -12.23 -15.65
N THR A 129 -18.98 -11.59 -15.42
CA THR A 129 -19.45 -10.54 -16.32
C THR A 129 -18.69 -9.24 -16.06
N VAL A 130 -18.53 -8.40 -17.08
CA VAL A 130 -17.87 -7.08 -16.97
C VAL A 130 -18.54 -6.25 -15.87
N LYS A 131 -19.88 -6.26 -15.80
CA LYS A 131 -20.63 -5.57 -14.74
C LYS A 131 -20.22 -6.03 -13.34
N ASN A 132 -20.16 -7.35 -13.10
CA ASN A 132 -19.80 -7.88 -11.78
C ASN A 132 -18.34 -7.58 -11.43
N THR A 133 -17.45 -7.60 -12.41
CA THR A 133 -16.02 -7.28 -12.20
C THR A 133 -15.85 -5.81 -11.82
N VAL A 134 -16.47 -4.90 -12.58
CA VAL A 134 -16.37 -3.45 -12.34
C VAL A 134 -17.03 -3.07 -11.01
N LEU A 135 -18.28 -3.44 -10.80
CA LEU A 135 -19.00 -3.09 -9.57
C LEU A 135 -18.36 -3.74 -8.33
N GLY A 136 -17.91 -4.98 -8.45
CA GLY A 136 -17.20 -5.67 -7.36
C GLY A 136 -15.87 -4.99 -7.04
N GLY A 137 -15.09 -4.60 -8.04
CA GLY A 137 -13.85 -3.86 -7.86
C GLY A 137 -14.06 -2.53 -7.13
N TYR A 138 -15.04 -1.74 -7.57
CA TYR A 138 -15.38 -0.49 -6.90
C TYR A 138 -15.88 -0.72 -5.46
N ALA A 139 -16.85 -1.59 -5.26
CA ALA A 139 -17.47 -1.80 -3.95
C ALA A 139 -16.43 -2.28 -2.92
N TRP A 140 -15.66 -3.31 -3.23
CA TRP A 140 -14.67 -3.86 -2.32
C TRP A 140 -13.44 -2.96 -2.16
N GLY A 141 -13.01 -2.27 -3.22
CA GLY A 141 -11.92 -1.30 -3.16
C GLY A 141 -12.25 -0.12 -2.26
N ILE A 142 -13.43 0.48 -2.44
CA ILE A 142 -13.92 1.58 -1.60
C ILE A 142 -14.11 1.13 -0.16
N ALA A 143 -14.76 -0.03 0.06
CA ALA A 143 -14.98 -0.55 1.40
C ALA A 143 -13.66 -0.82 2.14
N GLY A 144 -12.68 -1.44 1.49
CA GLY A 144 -11.35 -1.67 2.06
C GLY A 144 -10.62 -0.38 2.41
N THR A 145 -10.64 0.60 1.50
CA THR A 145 -10.02 1.91 1.71
C THR A 145 -10.67 2.64 2.88
N PHE A 146 -11.99 2.74 2.91
CA PHE A 146 -12.71 3.41 4.01
C PHE A 146 -12.46 2.72 5.35
N THR A 147 -12.51 1.39 5.39
CA THR A 147 -12.24 0.65 6.63
C THR A 147 -10.83 0.94 7.15
N ALA A 148 -9.82 0.96 6.27
CA ALA A 148 -8.45 1.30 6.65
C ALA A 148 -8.32 2.73 7.18
N PHE A 149 -8.85 3.72 6.44
CA PHE A 149 -8.78 5.13 6.87
C PHE A 149 -9.58 5.39 8.14
N ILE A 150 -10.75 4.80 8.31
CA ILE A 150 -11.55 4.94 9.52
C ILE A 150 -10.80 4.38 10.73
N ILE A 151 -10.22 3.19 10.63
CA ILE A 151 -9.57 2.55 11.78
C ILE A 151 -8.21 3.19 12.04
N LEU A 152 -7.30 3.17 11.08
CA LEU A 152 -5.93 3.61 11.28
C LEU A 152 -5.82 5.13 11.39
N GLY A 153 -6.56 5.87 10.56
CA GLY A 153 -6.55 7.34 10.56
C GLY A 153 -7.14 7.90 11.84
N ASN A 154 -8.32 7.42 12.26
CA ASN A 154 -8.94 7.92 13.49
C ASN A 154 -8.22 7.46 14.75
N TYR A 155 -7.53 6.30 14.73
CA TYR A 155 -6.66 5.93 15.84
C TYR A 155 -5.50 6.93 15.99
N GLY A 156 -4.80 7.26 14.88
CA GLY A 156 -3.76 8.29 14.90
C GLY A 156 -4.28 9.65 15.35
N LEU A 157 -5.47 10.03 14.89
CA LEU A 157 -6.12 11.28 15.31
C LEU A 157 -6.46 11.28 16.82
N ALA A 158 -6.94 10.15 17.35
CA ALA A 158 -7.18 10.01 18.79
C ALA A 158 -5.89 10.18 19.60
N GLN A 159 -4.79 9.60 19.15
CA GLN A 159 -3.50 9.74 19.83
C GLN A 159 -3.03 11.20 19.82
N GLN A 160 -3.21 11.92 18.72
CA GLN A 160 -2.86 13.35 18.63
C GLN A 160 -3.74 14.20 19.54
N LEU A 161 -5.08 14.05 19.47
CA LEU A 161 -6.03 14.97 20.10
C LEU A 161 -6.33 14.64 21.56
N LYS A 162 -6.38 13.36 21.94
CA LYS A 162 -6.76 12.92 23.29
C LYS A 162 -5.55 12.64 24.18
N HIS A 163 -4.49 12.09 23.60
CA HIS A 163 -3.32 11.66 24.35
C HIS A 163 -2.11 12.57 24.17
N GLY A 164 -2.21 13.63 23.34
CA GLY A 164 -1.15 14.63 23.17
C GLY A 164 0.12 14.10 22.49
N VAL A 165 0.01 12.99 21.75
CA VAL A 165 1.15 12.45 20.97
C VAL A 165 1.38 13.37 19.76
N ASP A 166 2.53 14.04 19.71
CA ASP A 166 2.82 15.03 18.66
C ASP A 166 3.20 14.36 17.31
N ILE A 167 2.18 13.83 16.62
CA ILE A 167 2.32 13.23 15.29
C ILE A 167 2.53 14.31 14.22
N THR A 168 1.79 15.42 14.34
CA THR A 168 1.88 16.51 13.37
C THR A 168 3.23 17.21 13.42
N GLY A 169 3.85 17.37 14.59
CA GLY A 169 5.19 17.93 14.74
C GLY A 169 6.26 17.05 14.06
N ILE A 170 6.16 15.72 14.19
CA ILE A 170 7.07 14.79 13.52
C ILE A 170 6.95 14.93 12.00
N LEU A 171 5.72 15.04 11.47
CA LEU A 171 5.47 15.19 10.04
C LEU A 171 5.92 16.54 9.48
N SER A 172 5.74 17.64 10.25
CA SER A 172 6.07 19.00 9.81
C SER A 172 7.58 19.26 9.79
N ASN A 173 8.33 18.68 10.72
CA ASN A 173 9.75 18.98 10.87
C ASN A 173 10.65 18.35 9.81
N ASN A 174 10.35 17.15 9.31
CA ASN A 174 11.20 16.46 8.32
C ASN A 174 10.40 15.61 7.30
N ALA A 175 9.08 15.73 7.25
CA ALA A 175 8.21 14.79 6.52
C ALA A 175 8.52 13.31 6.87
N ASP A 176 8.84 13.05 8.14
CA ASP A 176 9.20 11.71 8.63
C ASP A 176 7.94 10.86 8.85
N TYR A 177 7.38 10.36 7.76
CA TYR A 177 6.23 9.46 7.80
C TYR A 177 6.54 8.15 8.56
N ALA A 178 7.79 7.67 8.49
CA ALA A 178 8.17 6.44 9.16
C ALA A 178 8.20 6.66 10.68
N GLY A 179 8.82 7.74 11.15
CA GLY A 179 8.83 8.09 12.56
C GLY A 179 7.42 8.31 13.14
N ALA A 180 6.53 8.98 12.39
CA ALA A 180 5.14 9.15 12.80
C ALA A 180 4.40 7.80 12.97
N ILE A 181 4.57 6.87 12.03
CA ILE A 181 3.98 5.52 12.11
C ILE A 181 4.55 4.77 13.32
N LEU A 182 5.86 4.76 13.51
CA LEU A 182 6.50 4.11 14.64
C LEU A 182 6.00 4.67 15.97
N LYS A 183 5.85 6.01 16.05
CA LYS A 183 5.29 6.68 17.23
C LYS A 183 3.87 6.24 17.56
N ILE A 184 3.03 6.06 16.54
CA ILE A 184 1.68 5.53 16.71
C ILE A 184 1.71 4.07 17.23
N PHE A 185 2.62 3.22 16.73
CA PHE A 185 2.75 1.85 17.21
C PHE A 185 3.28 1.78 18.64
N GLU A 186 4.12 2.71 19.08
CA GLU A 186 4.60 2.79 20.46
C GLU A 186 3.47 3.01 21.47
N THR A 187 2.35 3.61 21.06
CA THR A 187 1.17 3.79 21.91
C THR A 187 0.32 2.52 22.06
N MET A 188 0.56 1.52 21.22
CA MET A 188 -0.20 0.27 21.23
C MET A 188 0.33 -0.74 22.25
N PRO A 189 -0.53 -1.54 22.88
CA PRO A 189 -0.08 -2.67 23.67
C PRO A 189 0.65 -3.68 22.78
N LEU A 190 1.75 -4.24 23.26
CA LEU A 190 2.58 -5.19 22.52
C LEU A 190 3.13 -4.59 21.19
N ALA A 191 3.61 -3.36 21.23
CA ALA A 191 4.08 -2.58 20.09
C ALA A 191 4.99 -3.39 19.13
N ASN A 192 5.91 -4.20 19.66
CA ASN A 192 6.82 -5.04 18.85
C ASN A 192 6.06 -6.09 18.02
N ILE A 193 4.99 -6.67 18.56
CA ILE A 193 4.15 -7.64 17.84
C ILE A 193 3.37 -6.91 16.75
N GLY A 194 2.84 -5.74 17.06
CA GLY A 194 2.17 -4.88 16.07
C GLY A 194 3.10 -4.47 14.93
N LEU A 195 4.33 -4.06 15.24
CA LEU A 195 5.35 -3.72 14.24
C LEU A 195 5.76 -4.92 13.39
N LEU A 196 5.87 -6.10 14.00
CA LEU A 196 6.14 -7.33 13.25
C LEU A 196 4.98 -7.67 12.30
N LEU A 197 3.74 -7.57 12.77
CA LEU A 197 2.55 -7.75 11.95
C LEU A 197 2.51 -6.75 10.79
N LEU A 198 2.82 -5.47 11.07
CA LEU A 198 2.95 -4.45 10.02
C LEU A 198 4.02 -4.84 9.00
N ALA A 199 5.21 -5.23 9.45
CA ALA A 199 6.32 -5.58 8.58
C ALA A 199 5.97 -6.76 7.66
N VAL A 200 5.38 -7.82 8.19
CA VAL A 200 4.93 -8.99 7.41
C VAL A 200 3.83 -8.59 6.43
N THR A 201 2.88 -7.78 6.87
CA THR A 201 1.81 -7.25 6.01
C THR A 201 2.39 -6.44 4.85
N MET A 202 3.31 -5.54 5.12
CA MET A 202 3.96 -4.72 4.07
C MET A 202 4.75 -5.58 3.08
N ILE A 203 5.51 -6.58 3.54
CA ILE A 203 6.24 -7.50 2.66
C ILE A 203 5.26 -8.22 1.71
N ALA A 204 4.18 -8.74 2.26
CA ALA A 204 3.17 -9.47 1.49
C ALA A 204 2.48 -8.56 0.46
N PHE A 205 2.10 -7.33 0.83
CA PHE A 205 1.48 -6.38 -0.09
C PHE A 205 2.42 -5.93 -1.20
N TYR A 206 3.68 -5.63 -0.89
CA TYR A 206 4.66 -5.31 -1.92
C TYR A 206 4.88 -6.49 -2.86
N ALA A 207 4.99 -7.70 -2.33
CA ALA A 207 5.15 -8.89 -3.14
C ALA A 207 3.98 -9.10 -4.12
N THR A 208 2.73 -8.95 -3.68
CA THR A 208 1.55 -9.08 -4.58
C THR A 208 1.50 -8.01 -5.66
N THR A 209 1.96 -6.79 -5.38
CA THR A 209 2.05 -5.74 -6.40
C THR A 209 3.05 -6.10 -7.49
N PHE A 210 4.25 -6.54 -7.10
CA PHE A 210 5.27 -6.95 -8.05
C PHE A 210 4.93 -8.24 -8.79
N ASP A 211 4.21 -9.18 -8.17
CA ASP A 211 3.64 -10.36 -8.83
C ASP A 211 2.75 -9.96 -10.00
N ALA A 212 1.80 -9.07 -9.76
CA ALA A 212 0.87 -8.60 -10.77
C ALA A 212 1.59 -7.90 -11.94
N LEU A 213 2.53 -6.99 -11.62
CA LEU A 213 3.33 -6.29 -12.62
C LEU A 213 4.19 -7.26 -13.44
N THR A 214 4.85 -8.20 -12.81
CA THR A 214 5.69 -9.19 -13.48
C THR A 214 4.87 -10.04 -14.45
N LEU A 215 3.67 -10.46 -14.06
CA LEU A 215 2.76 -11.22 -14.92
C LEU A 215 2.34 -10.40 -16.16
N VAL A 216 1.96 -9.13 -15.96
CA VAL A 216 1.53 -8.25 -17.04
C VAL A 216 2.66 -8.00 -18.03
N VAL A 217 3.83 -7.57 -17.55
CA VAL A 217 4.95 -7.19 -18.42
C VAL A 217 5.54 -8.44 -19.12
N SER A 218 5.56 -9.57 -18.43
CA SER A 218 5.97 -10.83 -19.08
C SER A 218 5.01 -11.23 -20.18
N ALA A 219 3.71 -10.97 -20.03
CA ALA A 219 2.73 -11.22 -21.08
C ALA A 219 2.90 -10.28 -22.28
N TYR A 220 3.19 -9.00 -22.05
CA TYR A 220 3.46 -8.04 -23.13
C TYR A 220 4.76 -8.31 -23.92
N SER A 221 5.62 -9.19 -23.41
CA SER A 221 6.83 -9.61 -24.11
C SER A 221 6.57 -10.53 -25.31
N TYR A 222 5.33 -10.98 -25.50
CA TYR A 222 4.94 -11.88 -26.60
C TYR A 222 4.02 -11.16 -27.60
N LYS A 223 4.19 -11.47 -28.89
CA LYS A 223 3.27 -11.00 -29.96
C LYS A 223 1.90 -11.68 -29.85
N GLU A 224 1.91 -12.96 -29.57
CA GLU A 224 0.71 -13.79 -29.41
C GLU A 224 0.94 -14.68 -28.18
N LEU A 225 0.01 -14.64 -27.24
CA LEU A 225 -0.01 -15.55 -26.11
C LEU A 225 -0.96 -16.71 -26.45
N GLU A 226 -0.45 -17.91 -26.49
CA GLU A 226 -1.31 -19.10 -26.50
C GLU A 226 -2.16 -19.09 -25.24
N HIS A 227 -3.49 -19.11 -25.41
CA HIS A 227 -4.47 -19.01 -24.33
C HIS A 227 -4.35 -20.08 -23.23
N THR A 228 -3.52 -21.11 -23.44
CA THR A 228 -3.39 -22.28 -22.56
C THR A 228 -2.20 -22.26 -21.61
N HIS A 229 -1.11 -21.55 -21.90
CA HIS A 229 0.15 -21.73 -21.16
C HIS A 229 0.69 -20.49 -20.42
N GLY A 230 0.11 -19.31 -20.63
CA GLY A 230 0.65 -18.07 -20.03
C GLY A 230 2.09 -17.77 -20.49
N SER A 231 2.76 -16.82 -19.88
CA SER A 231 4.14 -16.48 -20.19
C SER A 231 5.14 -17.52 -19.66
N ASP A 232 6.25 -17.76 -20.38
CA ASP A 232 7.32 -18.66 -19.95
C ASP A 232 7.92 -18.23 -18.59
N LYS A 233 8.25 -19.22 -17.76
CA LYS A 233 8.90 -19.01 -16.46
C LYS A 233 10.19 -18.19 -16.57
N ARG A 234 10.99 -18.39 -17.64
CA ARG A 234 12.24 -17.63 -17.86
C ARG A 234 11.98 -16.15 -18.08
N VAL A 235 10.94 -15.79 -18.83
CA VAL A 235 10.55 -14.41 -19.09
C VAL A 235 10.02 -13.76 -17.81
N ARG A 236 9.21 -14.47 -17.02
CA ARG A 236 8.78 -14.01 -15.69
C ARG A 236 9.96 -13.79 -14.75
N MET A 237 10.91 -14.72 -14.71
CA MET A 237 12.11 -14.58 -13.89
C MET A 237 12.95 -13.37 -14.32
N PHE A 238 13.13 -13.16 -15.61
CA PHE A 238 13.85 -12.00 -16.14
C PHE A 238 13.20 -10.69 -15.65
N TRP A 239 11.89 -10.54 -15.85
CA TRP A 239 11.19 -9.33 -15.44
C TRP A 239 11.15 -9.14 -13.91
N SER A 240 11.05 -10.22 -13.14
CA SER A 240 11.11 -10.12 -11.68
C SER A 240 12.46 -9.60 -11.19
N LEU A 241 13.56 -9.99 -11.84
CA LEU A 241 14.90 -9.47 -11.54
C LEU A 241 15.07 -8.00 -11.97
N VAL A 242 14.53 -7.63 -13.15
CA VAL A 242 14.56 -6.24 -13.61
C VAL A 242 13.83 -5.31 -12.63
N PHE A 243 12.67 -5.73 -12.13
CA PHE A 243 11.90 -4.92 -11.18
C PHE A 243 12.60 -4.69 -9.83
N ILE A 244 13.47 -5.59 -9.37
CA ILE A 244 14.22 -5.34 -8.13
C ILE A 244 15.43 -4.44 -8.35
N LEU A 245 16.02 -4.45 -9.54
CA LEU A 245 17.19 -3.61 -9.83
C LEU A 245 16.86 -2.12 -9.78
N PHE A 246 15.66 -1.74 -10.21
CA PHE A 246 15.24 -0.33 -10.23
C PHE A 246 15.17 0.31 -8.83
N PRO A 247 14.44 -0.25 -7.84
CA PRO A 247 14.46 0.27 -6.47
C PRO A 247 15.86 0.28 -5.84
N ILE A 248 16.66 -0.74 -6.10
CA ILE A 248 18.05 -0.79 -5.60
C ILE A 248 18.87 0.37 -6.20
N ALA A 249 18.77 0.60 -7.50
CA ALA A 249 19.46 1.70 -8.16
C ALA A 249 19.05 3.07 -7.59
N LEU A 250 17.76 3.26 -7.27
CA LEU A 250 17.25 4.48 -6.64
C LEU A 250 17.84 4.72 -5.24
N ILE A 251 18.07 3.68 -4.45
CA ILE A 251 18.72 3.80 -3.13
C ILE A 251 20.16 4.34 -3.26
N PHE A 252 20.87 3.91 -4.28
CA PHE A 252 22.24 4.37 -4.53
C PHE A 252 22.32 5.76 -5.16
N SER A 253 21.30 6.19 -5.89
CA SER A 253 21.30 7.50 -6.56
C SER A 253 21.09 8.67 -5.61
N GLU A 254 20.83 8.43 -4.31
CA GLU A 254 20.56 9.44 -3.27
C GLU A 254 19.40 10.39 -3.58
N ASN A 255 18.75 10.24 -4.72
CA ASN A 255 17.57 10.98 -5.07
C ASN A 255 16.42 10.50 -4.19
N SER A 256 16.01 11.36 -3.28
CA SER A 256 14.89 11.06 -2.38
C SER A 256 13.62 10.81 -3.22
N MET A 257 12.72 9.99 -2.69
CA MET A 257 11.36 9.79 -3.25
C MET A 257 10.65 11.13 -3.56
N TYR A 258 11.05 12.21 -2.91
CA TYR A 258 10.57 13.56 -3.15
C TYR A 258 10.78 14.02 -4.61
N ASN A 259 11.92 13.68 -5.22
CA ASN A 259 12.20 14.07 -6.61
C ASN A 259 11.37 13.28 -7.63
N LEU A 260 10.95 12.05 -7.26
CA LEU A 260 10.06 11.23 -8.08
C LEU A 260 8.58 11.67 -7.96
N GLN A 261 8.20 12.27 -6.85
CA GLN A 261 6.85 12.82 -6.63
C GLN A 261 6.69 14.25 -7.17
N SER A 262 7.78 14.93 -7.47
CA SER A 262 7.77 16.30 -7.99
C SER A 262 7.78 16.41 -9.51
N VAL A 263 7.89 15.30 -10.22
CA VAL A 263 7.76 15.19 -11.68
C VAL A 263 6.35 14.83 -12.06
#